data_5f454eb775824cfc3c0becda8d90d0c7
#
_entry.id   5f454eb775824cfc3c0becda8d90d0c7
#
_cell.length_a   1.000
_cell.length_b   1.000
_cell.length_c   1.000
_cell.angle_alpha   90.00
_cell.angle_beta   90.00
_cell.angle_gamma   90.00
#
_symmetry.space_group_name_H-M   'P 1'
#
loop_
_entity.id
_entity.type
_entity.pdbx_description
1 polymer ?
#
loop_
_entity_poly.entity_id
_entity_poly.type
_entity_poly.pdbx_seq_one_letter_code
_entity_poly.pdbx_strand_id
1 'polypeptide(L)'
;MTDFAPLTLETPAEHPFAPFVRILGKGKRGARNLTREEAREAMGMLLDEKVEDTQLGAFLMLLRHKEESPEELAGFTEAVRERLHAPALKVDIDWPTYAGKKRHLPWFLLAAKCLAQNGVRILMHGGGAHTAGRLYTEQLLESLQIPLCRNWQQVETAFEHGNLAFIPLGDWAPQLQRMIDLRNTLGLRSPIHSLARLLNPLNARCGLQSIFHPGYQGVHRDASGLLGDTVIVVKGDGGEIEINPDTISHLYGSTGGESWDEEWPALAAQRHVKPASLEPEQLKALWRGEVEDSYPQLALIATMALALRGLGHPREQAFELAQQYWDARDKSI
;
A
#
# COMPACT_ATOMS: atom_id res chain seq x y z
N MET A 1 -14.61 -70.77 9.15
CA MET A 1 -14.07 -69.55 9.85
C MET A 1 -13.25 -68.82 8.79
N THR A 2 -13.83 -67.82 8.19
CA THR A 2 -13.15 -66.95 7.24
C THR A 2 -12.46 -65.84 8.00
N ASP A 3 -11.14 -65.92 8.02
CA ASP A 3 -10.28 -64.91 8.63
C ASP A 3 -10.37 -63.61 7.83
N PHE A 4 -11.08 -62.60 8.35
CA PHE A 4 -11.07 -61.26 7.78
C PHE A 4 -9.82 -60.55 8.29
N ALA A 5 -8.83 -60.42 7.41
CA ALA A 5 -7.74 -59.51 7.68
C ALA A 5 -8.27 -58.07 7.92
N PRO A 6 -7.81 -57.35 8.97
CA PRO A 6 -8.26 -56.00 9.21
C PRO A 6 -7.83 -55.12 8.05
N LEU A 7 -8.80 -54.41 7.40
CA LEU A 7 -8.53 -53.37 6.45
C LEU A 7 -7.82 -52.21 7.20
N THR A 8 -6.50 -52.17 7.11
CA THR A 8 -5.74 -50.97 7.46
C THR A 8 -6.02 -49.91 6.43
N LEU A 9 -7.03 -49.09 6.68
CA LEU A 9 -7.25 -47.85 5.94
C LEU A 9 -6.08 -46.92 6.28
N GLU A 10 -5.05 -46.89 5.45
CA GLU A 10 -4.07 -45.81 5.51
C GLU A 10 -4.79 -44.47 5.25
N THR A 11 -4.89 -43.67 6.28
CA THR A 11 -5.38 -42.30 6.15
C THR A 11 -4.36 -41.54 5.27
N PRO A 12 -4.78 -40.92 4.17
CA PRO A 12 -3.86 -40.13 3.36
C PRO A 12 -3.14 -39.11 4.24
N ALA A 13 -1.85 -38.90 4.00
CA ALA A 13 -1.08 -37.88 4.71
C ALA A 13 -1.73 -36.51 4.52
N GLU A 14 -1.88 -35.77 5.61
CA GLU A 14 -2.45 -34.43 5.56
C GLU A 14 -1.52 -33.49 4.78
N HIS A 15 -2.10 -32.63 3.93
CA HIS A 15 -1.32 -31.65 3.19
C HIS A 15 -0.62 -30.67 4.15
N PRO A 16 0.67 -30.33 3.95
CA PRO A 16 1.43 -29.46 4.86
C PRO A 16 0.81 -28.09 5.16
N PHE A 17 0.00 -27.57 4.25
CA PHE A 17 -0.72 -26.29 4.42
C PHE A 17 -2.01 -26.41 5.25
N ALA A 18 -2.57 -27.60 5.41
CA ALA A 18 -3.85 -27.79 6.11
C ALA A 18 -3.86 -27.29 7.59
N PRO A 19 -2.77 -27.37 8.36
CA PRO A 19 -2.72 -26.79 9.71
C PRO A 19 -3.05 -25.30 9.76
N PHE A 20 -2.58 -24.49 8.79
CA PHE A 20 -2.84 -23.03 8.75
C PHE A 20 -4.32 -22.73 8.50
N VAL A 21 -4.95 -23.47 7.58
CA VAL A 21 -6.42 -23.36 7.35
C VAL A 21 -7.17 -23.77 8.62
N ARG A 22 -6.75 -24.85 9.31
CA ARG A 22 -7.37 -25.30 10.53
C ARG A 22 -7.26 -24.29 11.68
N ILE A 23 -6.11 -23.65 11.86
CA ILE A 23 -5.89 -22.60 12.86
C ILE A 23 -6.92 -21.48 12.70
N LEU A 24 -7.08 -21.01 11.47
CA LEU A 24 -8.01 -19.90 11.15
C LEU A 24 -9.48 -20.35 11.17
N GLY A 25 -9.77 -21.60 10.80
CA GLY A 25 -11.11 -22.10 10.54
C GLY A 25 -11.76 -22.95 11.64
N LYS A 26 -11.11 -23.19 12.79
CA LYS A 26 -11.57 -24.11 13.84
C LYS A 26 -12.85 -23.69 14.59
N GLY A 27 -13.55 -22.68 14.05
CA GLY A 27 -14.78 -22.14 14.62
C GLY A 27 -14.55 -21.15 15.76
N LYS A 28 -15.63 -20.50 16.22
CA LYS A 28 -15.57 -19.32 17.12
C LYS A 28 -14.77 -19.51 18.41
N ARG A 29 -14.67 -20.73 18.92
CA ARG A 29 -13.96 -21.03 20.19
C ARG A 29 -12.57 -21.59 20.01
N GLY A 30 -12.21 -22.01 18.82
CA GLY A 30 -10.94 -22.68 18.54
C GLY A 30 -10.05 -21.98 17.53
N ALA A 31 -10.61 -21.06 16.75
CA ALA A 31 -9.85 -20.25 15.82
C ALA A 31 -9.00 -19.21 16.57
N ARG A 32 -7.80 -18.98 16.06
CA ARG A 32 -6.89 -17.94 16.56
C ARG A 32 -6.13 -17.29 15.39
N ASN A 33 -5.45 -16.20 15.68
CA ASN A 33 -4.47 -15.64 14.77
C ASN A 33 -3.29 -16.60 14.58
N LEU A 34 -2.67 -16.52 13.41
CA LEU A 34 -1.35 -17.11 13.21
C LEU A 34 -0.31 -16.34 14.05
N THR A 35 0.71 -17.02 14.55
CA THR A 35 1.91 -16.32 15.01
C THR A 35 2.64 -15.71 13.82
N ARG A 36 3.59 -14.81 14.07
CA ARG A 36 4.42 -14.21 13.02
C ARG A 36 5.16 -15.28 12.20
N GLU A 37 5.69 -16.30 12.85
CA GLU A 37 6.40 -17.43 12.22
C GLU A 37 5.44 -18.29 11.39
N GLU A 38 4.26 -18.63 11.94
CA GLU A 38 3.22 -19.38 11.21
C GLU A 38 2.75 -18.61 9.98
N ALA A 39 2.55 -17.29 10.10
CA ALA A 39 2.15 -16.43 9.01
C ALA A 39 3.24 -16.36 7.92
N ARG A 40 4.51 -16.20 8.32
CA ARG A 40 5.66 -16.20 7.41
C ARG A 40 5.78 -17.53 6.67
N GLU A 41 5.62 -18.66 7.35
CA GLU A 41 5.66 -19.99 6.73
C GLU A 41 4.50 -20.19 5.75
N ALA A 42 3.27 -19.89 6.17
CA ALA A 42 2.08 -20.00 5.32
C ALA A 42 2.20 -19.16 4.04
N MET A 43 2.59 -17.88 4.16
CA MET A 43 2.79 -17.01 3.01
C MET A 43 3.93 -17.50 2.12
N GLY A 44 5.01 -18.00 2.72
CA GLY A 44 6.10 -18.63 1.99
C GLY A 44 5.63 -19.80 1.10
N MET A 45 4.79 -20.68 1.63
CA MET A 45 4.22 -21.78 0.86
C MET A 45 3.31 -21.29 -0.28
N LEU A 46 2.54 -20.20 -0.06
CA LEU A 46 1.70 -19.58 -1.10
C LEU A 46 2.56 -18.99 -2.24
N LEU A 47 3.63 -18.29 -1.89
CA LEU A 47 4.54 -17.68 -2.86
C LEU A 47 5.35 -18.72 -3.64
N ASP A 48 5.67 -19.84 -3.00
CA ASP A 48 6.37 -20.98 -3.61
C ASP A 48 5.42 -21.90 -4.41
N GLU A 49 4.13 -21.55 -4.54
CA GLU A 49 3.08 -22.30 -5.24
C GLU A 49 2.93 -23.77 -4.73
N LYS A 50 3.15 -23.98 -3.43
CA LYS A 50 3.05 -25.29 -2.74
C LYS A 50 1.67 -25.51 -2.09
N VAL A 51 0.65 -24.77 -2.54
CA VAL A 51 -0.69 -24.75 -1.94
C VAL A 51 -1.75 -24.96 -3.02
N GLU A 52 -2.71 -25.82 -2.73
CA GLU A 52 -3.84 -26.06 -3.63
C GLU A 52 -4.74 -24.81 -3.73
N ASP A 53 -5.34 -24.56 -4.91
CA ASP A 53 -6.23 -23.40 -5.13
C ASP A 53 -7.41 -23.38 -4.15
N THR A 54 -7.93 -24.54 -3.74
CA THR A 54 -8.99 -24.67 -2.72
C THR A 54 -8.52 -24.25 -1.34
N GLN A 55 -7.28 -24.54 -0.98
CA GLN A 55 -6.66 -24.11 0.28
C GLN A 55 -6.35 -22.62 0.26
N LEU A 56 -5.84 -22.11 -0.87
CA LEU A 56 -5.59 -20.67 -1.07
C LEU A 56 -6.89 -19.87 -0.88
N GLY A 57 -7.97 -20.27 -1.56
CA GLY A 57 -9.26 -19.59 -1.42
C GLY A 57 -9.80 -19.62 0.01
N ALA A 58 -9.75 -20.79 0.67
CA ALA A 58 -10.19 -20.95 2.06
C ALA A 58 -9.35 -20.07 3.01
N PHE A 59 -8.03 -20.09 2.88
CA PHE A 59 -7.10 -19.31 3.70
C PHE A 59 -7.35 -17.80 3.60
N LEU A 60 -7.44 -17.28 2.37
CA LEU A 60 -7.70 -15.88 2.13
C LEU A 60 -9.05 -15.42 2.70
N MET A 61 -10.09 -16.24 2.58
CA MET A 61 -11.43 -15.87 3.08
C MET A 61 -11.55 -16.01 4.59
N LEU A 62 -10.89 -16.97 5.21
CA LEU A 62 -10.83 -17.09 6.67
C LEU A 62 -10.08 -15.91 7.29
N LEU A 63 -8.92 -15.52 6.73
CA LEU A 63 -8.21 -14.31 7.13
C LEU A 63 -9.09 -13.06 6.96
N ARG A 64 -9.76 -12.92 5.80
CA ARG A 64 -10.65 -11.78 5.54
C ARG A 64 -11.80 -11.70 6.54
N HIS A 65 -12.38 -12.84 6.94
CA HIS A 65 -13.48 -12.90 7.90
C HIS A 65 -13.03 -12.58 9.33
N LYS A 66 -11.85 -13.08 9.70
CA LYS A 66 -11.26 -12.91 11.02
C LYS A 66 -10.66 -11.51 11.22
N GLU A 67 -10.23 -10.89 10.13
CA GLU A 67 -9.33 -9.73 10.09
C GLU A 67 -7.90 -10.09 10.54
N GLU A 68 -6.91 -9.47 9.92
CA GLU A 68 -5.50 -9.77 10.15
C GLU A 68 -4.98 -9.08 11.42
N SER A 69 -4.10 -9.76 12.14
CA SER A 69 -3.35 -9.18 13.26
C SER A 69 -2.04 -8.51 12.77
N PRO A 70 -1.43 -7.65 13.61
CA PRO A 70 -0.11 -7.08 13.31
C PRO A 70 0.96 -8.15 13.07
N GLU A 71 0.95 -9.24 13.84
CA GLU A 71 1.90 -10.35 13.72
C GLU A 71 1.71 -11.10 12.40
N GLU A 72 0.47 -11.33 11.99
CA GLU A 72 0.17 -11.95 10.70
C GLU A 72 0.65 -11.09 9.54
N LEU A 73 0.35 -9.79 9.55
CA LEU A 73 0.82 -8.87 8.50
C LEU A 73 2.34 -8.76 8.47
N ALA A 74 3.01 -8.73 9.63
CA ALA A 74 4.46 -8.71 9.71
C ALA A 74 5.07 -9.99 9.12
N GLY A 75 4.58 -11.17 9.52
CA GLY A 75 5.05 -12.45 9.00
C GLY A 75 4.82 -12.61 7.49
N PHE A 76 3.67 -12.19 6.99
CA PHE A 76 3.40 -12.18 5.54
C PHE A 76 4.35 -11.26 4.79
N THR A 77 4.60 -10.06 5.33
CA THR A 77 5.53 -9.10 4.71
C THR A 77 6.96 -9.65 4.66
N GLU A 78 7.43 -10.28 5.73
CA GLU A 78 8.74 -10.93 5.76
C GLU A 78 8.88 -12.01 4.70
N ALA A 79 7.89 -12.91 4.59
CA ALA A 79 7.91 -13.96 3.58
C ALA A 79 8.00 -13.42 2.15
N VAL A 80 7.33 -12.29 1.87
CA VAL A 80 7.44 -11.60 0.57
C VAL A 80 8.83 -11.02 0.40
N ARG A 81 9.32 -10.23 1.37
CA ARG A 81 10.63 -9.55 1.30
C ARG A 81 11.78 -10.52 1.14
N GLU A 82 11.72 -11.69 1.76
CA GLU A 82 12.73 -12.78 1.63
C GLU A 82 12.84 -13.36 0.22
N ARG A 83 11.76 -13.24 -0.57
CA ARG A 83 11.67 -13.76 -1.94
C ARG A 83 11.84 -12.68 -3.00
N LEU A 84 11.94 -11.42 -2.59
CA LEU A 84 12.19 -10.34 -3.51
C LEU A 84 13.67 -10.32 -3.93
N HIS A 85 13.89 -10.28 -5.23
CA HIS A 85 15.20 -10.05 -5.81
C HIS A 85 15.35 -8.57 -6.22
N ALA A 86 15.02 -7.67 -5.28
CA ALA A 86 15.12 -6.24 -5.52
C ALA A 86 16.57 -5.75 -5.35
N PRO A 87 17.05 -4.80 -6.17
CA PRO A 87 18.38 -4.22 -6.04
C PRO A 87 18.49 -3.34 -4.79
N ALA A 88 19.72 -3.15 -4.31
CA ALA A 88 20.00 -2.24 -3.21
C ALA A 88 20.03 -0.79 -3.70
N LEU A 89 18.88 -0.18 -3.92
CA LEU A 89 18.73 1.22 -4.30
C LEU A 89 18.37 2.08 -3.08
N LYS A 90 18.96 3.28 -3.00
CA LYS A 90 18.56 4.24 -1.96
C LYS A 90 17.23 4.87 -2.36
N VAL A 91 16.21 4.72 -1.53
CA VAL A 91 14.87 5.30 -1.69
C VAL A 91 14.47 6.00 -0.42
N ASP A 92 13.90 7.19 -0.54
CA ASP A 92 13.43 7.95 0.62
C ASP A 92 12.01 7.56 1.01
N ILE A 93 11.12 7.43 0.03
CA ILE A 93 9.70 7.16 0.23
C ILE A 93 9.25 5.94 -0.57
N ASP A 94 8.62 4.99 0.11
CA ASP A 94 7.78 3.96 -0.48
C ASP A 94 6.33 4.45 -0.54
N TRP A 95 5.72 4.46 -1.73
CA TRP A 95 4.40 5.06 -1.96
C TRP A 95 3.45 4.09 -2.69
N PRO A 96 2.77 3.20 -1.97
CA PRO A 96 1.82 2.27 -2.57
C PRO A 96 0.52 2.96 -3.03
N THR A 97 0.02 2.60 -4.21
CA THR A 97 -1.21 3.13 -4.82
C THR A 97 -2.10 1.98 -5.32
N TYR A 98 -3.02 1.51 -4.50
CA TYR A 98 -3.85 0.33 -4.79
C TYR A 98 -5.37 0.59 -4.77
N ALA A 99 -5.81 1.80 -4.46
CA ALA A 99 -7.24 2.05 -4.29
C ALA A 99 -7.91 2.70 -5.49
N GLY A 100 -7.19 3.57 -6.19
CA GLY A 100 -7.74 4.45 -7.21
C GLY A 100 -8.67 5.54 -6.64
N LYS A 101 -8.85 6.62 -7.35
CA LYS A 101 -9.67 7.78 -6.94
C LYS A 101 -11.04 7.74 -7.60
N LYS A 102 -12.08 8.16 -6.85
CA LYS A 102 -13.47 8.20 -7.35
C LYS A 102 -14.12 9.59 -7.22
N ARG A 103 -13.72 10.37 -6.23
CA ARG A 103 -14.41 11.62 -5.87
C ARG A 103 -13.62 12.86 -6.22
N HIS A 104 -12.32 12.75 -6.19
CA HIS A 104 -11.34 13.77 -6.54
C HIS A 104 -10.29 13.17 -7.46
N LEU A 105 -9.61 14.00 -8.24
CA LEU A 105 -8.43 13.60 -8.98
C LEU A 105 -7.31 13.18 -8.01
N PRO A 106 -6.35 12.37 -8.43
CA PRO A 106 -5.21 11.96 -7.60
C PRO A 106 -4.15 13.06 -7.51
N TRP A 107 -4.44 14.09 -6.71
CA TRP A 107 -3.55 15.23 -6.49
C TRP A 107 -2.21 14.82 -5.87
N PHE A 108 -2.19 13.67 -5.18
CA PHE A 108 -0.96 13.09 -4.63
C PHE A 108 0.10 12.79 -5.70
N LEU A 109 -0.28 12.59 -6.98
CA LEU A 109 0.69 12.41 -8.06
C LEU A 109 1.50 13.69 -8.32
N LEU A 110 0.86 14.86 -8.21
CA LEU A 110 1.55 16.14 -8.29
C LEU A 110 2.42 16.36 -7.05
N ALA A 111 1.96 15.95 -5.87
CA ALA A 111 2.76 15.99 -4.64
C ALA A 111 4.03 15.14 -4.78
N ALA A 112 3.92 13.89 -5.24
CA ALA A 112 5.05 13.00 -5.48
C ALA A 112 6.03 13.59 -6.52
N LYS A 113 5.51 14.13 -7.65
CA LYS A 113 6.32 14.77 -8.69
C LYS A 113 7.07 15.99 -8.14
N CYS A 114 6.40 16.82 -7.34
CA CYS A 114 7.01 18.01 -6.75
C CYS A 114 8.12 17.65 -5.74
N LEU A 115 7.88 16.65 -4.86
CA LEU A 115 8.91 16.12 -3.95
C LEU A 115 10.12 15.59 -4.72
N ALA A 116 9.89 14.84 -5.80
CA ALA A 116 10.95 14.29 -6.63
C ALA A 116 11.81 15.37 -7.31
N GLN A 117 11.21 16.46 -7.78
CA GLN A 117 11.96 17.62 -8.30
C GLN A 117 12.86 18.26 -7.24
N ASN A 118 12.52 18.11 -5.96
CA ASN A 118 13.30 18.62 -4.83
C ASN A 118 14.21 17.55 -4.20
N GLY A 119 14.52 16.48 -4.93
CA GLY A 119 15.54 15.50 -4.56
C GLY A 119 15.05 14.36 -3.67
N VAL A 120 13.75 14.28 -3.35
CA VAL A 120 13.18 13.15 -2.61
C VAL A 120 12.98 11.97 -3.57
N ARG A 121 13.69 10.88 -3.35
CA ARG A 121 13.58 9.68 -4.19
C ARG A 121 12.41 8.81 -3.77
N ILE A 122 11.46 8.60 -4.69
CA ILE A 122 10.17 7.98 -4.43
C ILE A 122 9.98 6.76 -5.34
N LEU A 123 9.75 5.60 -4.74
CA LEU A 123 9.20 4.45 -5.46
C LEU A 123 7.69 4.42 -5.26
N MET A 124 6.95 4.58 -6.33
CA MET A 124 5.52 4.27 -6.35
C MET A 124 5.31 2.86 -6.90
N HIS A 125 4.37 2.15 -6.31
CA HIS A 125 3.95 0.85 -6.83
C HIS A 125 2.44 0.67 -6.65
N GLY A 126 1.82 -0.15 -7.51
CA GLY A 126 0.37 -0.29 -7.50
C GLY A 126 -0.13 -1.51 -8.23
N GLY A 127 -1.42 -1.77 -8.09
CA GLY A 127 -2.13 -2.79 -8.86
C GLY A 127 -2.90 -2.19 -10.02
N GLY A 128 -3.23 -3.02 -11.01
CA GLY A 128 -4.10 -2.64 -12.12
C GLY A 128 -5.51 -2.25 -11.68
N ALA A 129 -6.28 -1.69 -12.60
CA ALA A 129 -7.65 -1.28 -12.35
C ALA A 129 -8.56 -2.48 -12.04
N HIS A 130 -8.99 -2.58 -10.78
CA HIS A 130 -9.81 -3.69 -10.29
C HIS A 130 -11.21 -3.28 -9.78
N THR A 131 -11.54 -1.98 -9.83
CA THR A 131 -12.86 -1.47 -9.42
C THR A 131 -13.36 -0.47 -10.45
N ALA A 132 -14.50 -0.73 -11.04
CA ALA A 132 -15.11 0.16 -12.03
C ALA A 132 -15.40 1.57 -11.45
N GLY A 133 -15.28 2.59 -12.29
CA GLY A 133 -15.56 3.97 -11.93
C GLY A 133 -14.52 4.60 -11.00
N ARG A 134 -13.30 4.07 -10.98
CA ARG A 134 -12.14 4.67 -10.30
C ARG A 134 -11.02 4.96 -11.28
N LEU A 135 -10.31 6.04 -11.03
CA LEU A 135 -9.13 6.47 -11.78
C LEU A 135 -7.88 5.98 -11.04
N TYR A 136 -7.10 5.11 -11.68
CA TYR A 136 -5.89 4.52 -11.11
C TYR A 136 -4.64 5.25 -11.56
N THR A 137 -3.60 5.19 -10.76
CA THR A 137 -2.31 5.85 -10.99
C THR A 137 -1.74 5.53 -12.37
N GLU A 138 -1.70 4.25 -12.76
CA GLU A 138 -1.11 3.81 -14.03
C GLU A 138 -1.73 4.50 -15.26
N GLN A 139 -3.01 4.89 -15.19
CA GLN A 139 -3.73 5.55 -16.28
C GLN A 139 -3.28 7.00 -16.51
N LEU A 140 -2.55 7.59 -15.58
CA LEU A 140 -2.14 9.00 -15.60
C LEU A 140 -0.64 9.22 -15.76
N LEU A 141 0.16 8.15 -15.66
CA LEU A 141 1.63 8.25 -15.65
C LEU A 141 2.19 8.94 -16.87
N GLU A 142 1.74 8.53 -18.07
CA GLU A 142 2.18 9.12 -19.34
C GLU A 142 1.87 10.60 -19.39
N SER A 143 0.63 10.99 -19.04
CA SER A 143 0.17 12.38 -19.09
C SER A 143 0.92 13.29 -18.12
N LEU A 144 1.43 12.74 -17.02
CA LEU A 144 2.20 13.46 -15.99
C LEU A 144 3.71 13.26 -16.14
N GLN A 145 4.15 12.56 -17.21
CA GLN A 145 5.57 12.23 -17.43
C GLN A 145 6.21 11.53 -16.23
N ILE A 146 5.47 10.62 -15.58
CA ILE A 146 5.98 9.76 -14.51
C ILE A 146 6.45 8.45 -15.14
N PRO A 147 7.70 8.02 -14.96
CA PRO A 147 8.22 6.79 -15.55
C PRO A 147 7.45 5.54 -15.10
N LEU A 148 6.87 4.81 -16.06
CA LEU A 148 6.31 3.48 -15.87
C LEU A 148 7.41 2.45 -16.11
N CYS A 149 7.81 1.76 -15.05
CA CYS A 149 8.88 0.76 -15.08
C CYS A 149 8.28 -0.65 -15.05
N ARG A 150 8.86 -1.59 -15.81
CA ARG A 150 8.45 -2.98 -15.90
C ARG A 150 9.43 -3.96 -15.25
N ASN A 151 10.55 -3.46 -14.75
CA ASN A 151 11.56 -4.21 -14.02
C ASN A 151 12.44 -3.25 -13.21
N TRP A 152 13.26 -3.81 -12.33
CA TRP A 152 14.14 -3.04 -11.45
C TRP A 152 15.21 -2.24 -12.18
N GLN A 153 15.70 -2.70 -13.35
CA GLN A 153 16.66 -1.96 -14.15
C GLN A 153 16.06 -0.64 -14.66
N GLN A 154 14.79 -0.66 -15.07
CA GLN A 154 14.08 0.56 -15.47
C GLN A 154 13.84 1.50 -14.29
N VAL A 155 13.59 0.97 -13.07
CA VAL A 155 13.50 1.78 -11.85
C VAL A 155 14.82 2.49 -11.56
N GLU A 156 15.95 1.78 -11.66
CA GLU A 156 17.27 2.35 -11.48
C GLU A 156 17.54 3.48 -12.49
N THR A 157 17.28 3.23 -13.77
CA THR A 157 17.40 4.24 -14.84
C THR A 157 16.48 5.44 -14.58
N ALA A 158 15.25 5.25 -14.14
CA ALA A 158 14.33 6.33 -13.80
C ALA A 158 14.89 7.20 -12.66
N PHE A 159 15.55 6.58 -11.67
CA PHE A 159 16.19 7.29 -10.57
C PHE A 159 17.47 8.04 -10.95
N GLU A 160 18.14 7.65 -12.03
CA GLU A 160 19.29 8.40 -12.58
C GLU A 160 18.87 9.70 -13.27
N HIS A 161 17.66 9.72 -13.87
CA HIS A 161 17.14 10.87 -14.62
C HIS A 161 16.17 11.75 -13.84
N GLY A 162 15.62 11.21 -12.75
CA GLY A 162 14.68 11.88 -11.86
C GLY A 162 14.59 11.09 -10.56
N ASN A 163 13.81 11.52 -9.61
CA ASN A 163 13.69 10.85 -8.31
C ASN A 163 12.33 10.14 -8.13
N LEU A 164 11.63 9.84 -9.22
CA LEU A 164 10.30 9.23 -9.19
C LEU A 164 10.22 8.08 -10.18
N ALA A 165 9.76 6.93 -9.72
CA ALA A 165 9.48 5.78 -10.56
C ALA A 165 8.18 5.11 -10.10
N PHE A 166 7.42 4.54 -11.03
CA PHE A 166 6.28 3.68 -10.75
C PHE A 166 6.51 2.29 -11.34
N ILE A 167 6.25 1.25 -10.53
CA ILE A 167 6.32 -0.14 -10.98
C ILE A 167 5.04 -0.88 -10.60
N PRO A 168 4.32 -1.54 -11.52
CA PRO A 168 3.17 -2.37 -11.21
C PRO A 168 3.54 -3.58 -10.37
N LEU A 169 2.67 -3.96 -9.43
CA LEU A 169 2.88 -5.12 -8.55
C LEU A 169 3.18 -6.41 -9.34
N GLY A 170 2.46 -6.63 -10.45
CA GLY A 170 2.61 -7.82 -11.28
C GLY A 170 3.99 -7.99 -11.91
N ASP A 171 4.75 -6.89 -12.06
CA ASP A 171 6.07 -6.91 -12.70
C ASP A 171 7.20 -7.29 -11.72
N TRP A 172 6.96 -7.28 -10.40
CA TRP A 172 7.95 -7.65 -9.41
C TRP A 172 7.47 -8.64 -8.34
N ALA A 173 6.14 -8.82 -8.18
CA ALA A 173 5.53 -9.80 -7.28
C ALA A 173 4.28 -10.43 -7.93
N PRO A 174 4.44 -11.20 -9.03
CA PRO A 174 3.32 -11.73 -9.83
C PRO A 174 2.41 -12.65 -9.02
N GLN A 175 2.92 -13.41 -8.05
CA GLN A 175 2.11 -14.25 -7.17
C GLN A 175 1.14 -13.43 -6.33
N LEU A 176 1.56 -12.28 -5.81
CA LEU A 176 0.67 -11.38 -5.06
C LEU A 176 -0.37 -10.74 -5.97
N GLN A 177 0.01 -10.35 -7.19
CA GLN A 177 -0.94 -9.84 -8.18
C GLN A 177 -2.02 -10.90 -8.50
N ARG A 178 -1.63 -12.15 -8.74
CA ARG A 178 -2.57 -13.28 -8.93
C ARG A 178 -3.56 -13.38 -7.76
N MET A 179 -3.09 -13.28 -6.51
CA MET A 179 -3.95 -13.33 -5.32
C MET A 179 -4.90 -12.13 -5.22
N ILE A 180 -4.48 -10.94 -5.65
CA ILE A 180 -5.34 -9.74 -5.75
C ILE A 180 -6.44 -9.98 -6.80
N ASP A 181 -6.10 -10.55 -7.95
CA ASP A 181 -7.01 -10.80 -9.06
C ASP A 181 -8.09 -11.85 -8.73
N LEU A 182 -7.85 -12.72 -7.74
CA LEU A 182 -8.87 -13.63 -7.21
C LEU A 182 -10.12 -12.92 -6.66
N ARG A 183 -10.08 -11.59 -6.50
CA ARG A 183 -11.26 -10.81 -6.09
C ARG A 183 -12.48 -11.10 -6.98
N ASN A 184 -12.29 -11.25 -8.28
CA ASN A 184 -13.39 -11.51 -9.21
C ASN A 184 -13.98 -12.91 -9.03
N THR A 185 -13.19 -13.88 -8.61
CA THR A 185 -13.61 -15.25 -8.30
C THR A 185 -14.21 -15.35 -6.91
N LEU A 186 -13.58 -14.73 -5.92
CA LEU A 186 -14.00 -14.79 -4.52
C LEU A 186 -15.13 -13.81 -4.16
N GLY A 187 -15.40 -12.81 -5.02
CA GLY A 187 -16.42 -11.78 -4.80
C GLY A 187 -16.03 -10.71 -3.77
N LEU A 188 -14.92 -10.86 -3.09
CA LEU A 188 -14.42 -9.97 -2.03
C LEU A 188 -12.94 -9.65 -2.19
N ARG A 189 -12.51 -8.52 -1.66
CA ARG A 189 -11.08 -8.20 -1.51
C ARG A 189 -10.46 -9.12 -0.46
N SER A 190 -9.32 -9.70 -0.77
CA SER A 190 -8.53 -10.51 0.15
C SER A 190 -7.59 -9.62 1.00
N PRO A 191 -6.99 -10.17 2.07
CA PRO A 191 -5.96 -9.52 2.88
C PRO A 191 -4.74 -9.04 2.08
N ILE A 192 -4.48 -9.61 0.92
CA ILE A 192 -3.35 -9.23 0.06
C ILE A 192 -3.44 -7.76 -0.37
N HIS A 193 -4.66 -7.20 -0.48
CA HIS A 193 -4.82 -5.76 -0.76
C HIS A 193 -4.32 -4.87 0.40
N SER A 194 -4.36 -5.35 1.63
CA SER A 194 -3.78 -4.67 2.79
C SER A 194 -2.27 -4.91 2.83
N LEU A 195 -1.84 -6.15 2.72
CA LEU A 195 -0.44 -6.57 2.71
C LEU A 195 0.40 -5.79 1.68
N ALA A 196 -0.13 -5.60 0.46
CA ALA A 196 0.59 -4.90 -0.62
C ALA A 196 1.06 -3.48 -0.23
N ARG A 197 0.45 -2.86 0.79
CA ARG A 197 0.83 -1.53 1.29
C ARG A 197 1.98 -1.52 2.30
N LEU A 198 2.35 -2.70 2.83
CA LEU A 198 3.45 -2.84 3.80
C LEU A 198 4.77 -3.29 3.15
N LEU A 199 4.75 -3.60 1.86
CA LEU A 199 5.84 -4.35 1.24
C LEU A 199 7.19 -3.62 1.26
N ASN A 200 7.17 -2.30 1.01
CA ASN A 200 8.40 -1.48 0.96
C ASN A 200 9.57 -2.24 0.29
N PRO A 201 9.46 -2.58 -1.01
CA PRO A 201 10.32 -3.56 -1.67
C PRO A 201 11.78 -3.13 -1.79
N LEU A 202 12.06 -1.83 -1.73
CA LEU A 202 13.42 -1.28 -1.77
C LEU A 202 13.92 -0.78 -0.41
N ASN A 203 13.22 -1.13 0.67
CA ASN A 203 13.59 -0.71 2.03
C ASN A 203 13.79 0.82 2.13
N ALA A 204 12.82 1.58 1.62
CA ALA A 204 12.81 3.04 1.69
C ALA A 204 12.87 3.52 3.15
N ARG A 205 13.45 4.71 3.33
CA ARG A 205 13.58 5.35 4.66
C ARG A 205 12.24 5.54 5.37
N CYS A 206 11.16 5.75 4.61
CA CYS A 206 9.80 5.84 5.15
C CYS A 206 8.79 5.24 4.17
N GLY A 207 7.90 4.38 4.67
CA GLY A 207 6.72 3.92 3.96
C GLY A 207 5.51 4.81 4.25
N LEU A 208 4.75 5.17 3.22
CA LEU A 208 3.47 5.82 3.38
C LEU A 208 2.36 4.80 3.15
N GLN A 209 1.38 4.73 4.05
CA GLN A 209 0.31 3.74 3.94
C GLN A 209 -1.06 4.41 4.08
N SER A 210 -1.98 4.12 3.17
CA SER A 210 -3.36 4.57 3.28
C SER A 210 -4.29 3.40 3.56
N ILE A 211 -4.97 3.47 4.70
CA ILE A 211 -5.88 2.43 5.17
C ILE A 211 -7.25 3.03 5.41
N PHE A 212 -8.23 2.59 4.62
CA PHE A 212 -9.58 3.16 4.64
C PHE A 212 -10.46 2.61 5.78
N HIS A 213 -10.26 1.33 6.19
CA HIS A 213 -11.07 0.69 7.21
C HIS A 213 -10.74 1.22 8.61
N PRO A 214 -11.76 1.65 9.39
CA PRO A 214 -11.55 2.08 10.77
C PRO A 214 -10.85 1.00 11.60
N GLY A 215 -9.88 1.41 12.43
CA GLY A 215 -9.12 0.51 13.31
C GLY A 215 -7.92 -0.17 12.65
N TYR A 216 -7.91 -0.33 11.34
CA TYR A 216 -6.78 -0.97 10.64
C TYR A 216 -5.52 -0.11 10.55
N GLN A 217 -5.63 1.21 10.76
CA GLN A 217 -4.46 2.09 10.78
C GLN A 217 -3.49 1.69 11.89
N GLY A 218 -4.02 1.40 13.10
CA GLY A 218 -3.22 0.91 14.22
C GLY A 218 -2.57 -0.45 13.91
N VAL A 219 -3.33 -1.38 13.33
CA VAL A 219 -2.81 -2.70 12.92
C VAL A 219 -1.63 -2.58 11.96
N HIS A 220 -1.73 -1.69 10.96
CA HIS A 220 -0.65 -1.45 10.01
C HIS A 220 0.58 -0.78 10.64
N ARG A 221 0.35 0.23 11.52
CA ARG A 221 1.43 0.85 12.31
C ARG A 221 2.17 -0.20 13.13
N ASP A 222 1.43 -1.02 13.88
CA ASP A 222 2.00 -2.02 14.79
C ASP A 222 2.73 -3.13 14.02
N ALA A 223 2.18 -3.59 12.88
CA ALA A 223 2.88 -4.52 11.99
C ALA A 223 4.19 -3.94 11.45
N SER A 224 4.19 -2.67 11.05
CA SER A 224 5.39 -1.98 10.59
C SER A 224 6.41 -1.79 11.72
N GLY A 225 5.94 -1.54 12.95
CA GLY A 225 6.79 -1.49 14.14
C GLY A 225 7.47 -2.84 14.41
N LEU A 226 6.75 -3.97 14.28
CA LEU A 226 7.32 -5.32 14.39
C LEU A 226 8.39 -5.60 13.32
N LEU A 227 8.27 -4.99 12.15
CA LEU A 227 9.25 -5.08 11.06
C LEU A 227 10.45 -4.14 11.25
N GLY A 228 10.39 -3.20 12.19
CA GLY A 228 11.39 -2.15 12.37
C GLY A 228 11.30 -1.02 11.32
N ASP A 229 10.21 -0.97 10.55
CA ASP A 229 10.03 0.02 9.50
C ASP A 229 9.65 1.40 10.08
N THR A 230 10.12 2.46 9.43
CA THR A 230 9.57 3.80 9.62
C THR A 230 8.40 3.98 8.66
N VAL A 231 7.21 4.30 9.21
CA VAL A 231 6.00 4.48 8.40
C VAL A 231 5.11 5.58 8.94
N ILE A 232 4.29 6.15 8.06
CA ILE A 232 3.08 6.90 8.43
C ILE A 232 1.88 6.24 7.78
N VAL A 233 0.89 5.91 8.59
CA VAL A 233 -0.38 5.34 8.17
C VAL A 233 -1.47 6.39 8.34
N VAL A 234 -2.24 6.63 7.29
CA VAL A 234 -3.37 7.58 7.30
C VAL A 234 -4.62 6.94 6.71
N LYS A 235 -5.77 7.54 6.98
CA LYS A 235 -7.00 7.13 6.28
C LYS A 235 -7.03 7.57 4.82
N GLY A 236 -6.26 8.47 4.37
CA GLY A 236 -6.15 8.98 3.00
C GLY A 236 -7.46 9.22 2.23
N ASP A 237 -7.48 10.11 1.28
CA ASP A 237 -8.69 10.37 0.49
C ASP A 237 -8.94 9.25 -0.54
N GLY A 238 -10.12 8.65 -0.46
CA GLY A 238 -10.52 7.55 -1.35
C GLY A 238 -9.77 6.24 -1.15
N GLY A 239 -8.88 6.15 -0.15
CA GLY A 239 -8.00 5.01 0.12
C GLY A 239 -6.61 5.13 -0.53
N GLU A 240 -6.30 6.28 -1.13
CA GLU A 240 -4.96 6.64 -1.58
C GLU A 240 -4.27 7.55 -0.57
N ILE A 241 -2.95 7.64 -0.62
CA ILE A 241 -2.15 8.49 0.25
C ILE A 241 -2.31 9.93 -0.20
N GLU A 242 -3.35 10.56 0.28
CA GLU A 242 -3.68 11.95 0.03
C GLU A 242 -4.43 12.53 1.21
N ILE A 243 -3.95 13.63 1.74
CA ILE A 243 -4.64 14.34 2.82
C ILE A 243 -5.87 15.06 2.26
N ASN A 244 -7.01 14.84 2.90
CA ASN A 244 -8.23 15.59 2.60
C ASN A 244 -8.21 16.88 3.42
N PRO A 245 -8.09 18.06 2.81
CA PRO A 245 -7.96 19.34 3.53
C PRO A 245 -9.23 19.74 4.29
N ASP A 246 -10.39 19.15 3.95
CA ASP A 246 -11.68 19.47 4.54
C ASP A 246 -11.97 18.76 5.86
N THR A 247 -11.07 17.88 6.30
CA THR A 247 -11.28 17.02 7.47
C THR A 247 -10.03 16.92 8.33
N ILE A 248 -10.23 16.66 9.62
CA ILE A 248 -9.14 16.28 10.51
C ILE A 248 -8.50 14.99 9.97
N SER A 249 -7.17 14.95 9.99
CA SER A 249 -6.38 13.78 9.61
C SER A 249 -5.66 13.21 10.82
N HIS A 250 -5.88 11.93 11.10
CA HIS A 250 -5.14 11.21 12.14
C HIS A 250 -4.02 10.43 11.47
N LEU A 251 -2.80 10.63 11.97
CA LEU A 251 -1.58 9.98 11.54
C LEU A 251 -1.17 8.96 12.60
N TYR A 252 -0.90 7.74 12.16
CA TYR A 252 -0.38 6.66 12.99
C TYR A 252 1.01 6.33 12.49
N GLY A 253 2.04 6.60 13.30
CA GLY A 253 3.42 6.43 12.87
C GLY A 253 4.16 5.36 13.64
N SER A 254 5.19 4.79 13.02
CA SER A 254 6.25 4.01 13.67
C SER A 254 7.59 4.56 13.22
N THR A 255 8.53 4.71 14.14
CA THR A 255 9.90 5.14 13.83
C THR A 255 10.85 4.39 14.74
N GLY A 256 11.76 3.60 14.17
CA GLY A 256 12.69 2.79 14.97
C GLY A 256 12.01 1.79 15.90
N GLY A 257 10.81 1.32 15.56
CA GLY A 257 9.99 0.42 16.38
C GLY A 257 9.12 1.11 17.43
N GLU A 258 9.26 2.45 17.61
CA GLU A 258 8.42 3.23 18.53
C GLU A 258 7.19 3.77 17.79
N SER A 259 6.01 3.50 18.35
CA SER A 259 4.73 3.99 17.83
C SER A 259 4.43 5.39 18.34
N TRP A 260 3.86 6.23 17.45
CA TRP A 260 3.38 7.57 17.79
C TRP A 260 2.12 7.89 17.00
N ASP A 261 1.29 8.80 17.52
CA ASP A 261 0.08 9.29 16.88
C ASP A 261 0.11 10.82 16.84
N GLU A 262 -0.38 11.39 15.75
CA GLU A 262 -0.46 12.84 15.56
C GLU A 262 -1.79 13.21 14.90
N GLU A 263 -2.38 14.33 15.27
CA GLU A 263 -3.60 14.84 14.68
C GLU A 263 -3.31 16.16 13.95
N TRP A 264 -3.73 16.22 12.69
CA TRP A 264 -3.68 17.42 11.88
C TRP A 264 -5.08 17.99 11.73
N PRO A 265 -5.31 19.28 12.05
CA PRO A 265 -6.61 19.91 11.89
C PRO A 265 -6.98 20.01 10.41
N ALA A 266 -8.26 20.21 10.14
CA ALA A 266 -8.72 20.58 8.81
C ALA A 266 -8.01 21.88 8.38
N LEU A 267 -7.55 21.92 7.13
CA LEU A 267 -6.82 23.06 6.57
C LEU A 267 -7.78 24.06 5.93
N ALA A 268 -8.94 23.59 5.46
CA ALA A 268 -9.96 24.43 4.87
C ALA A 268 -10.93 24.94 5.94
N ALA A 269 -11.24 26.23 5.88
CA ALA A 269 -12.24 26.85 6.76
C ALA A 269 -13.67 26.37 6.47
N GLN A 270 -13.94 25.98 5.22
CA GLN A 270 -15.22 25.49 4.77
C GLN A 270 -15.01 24.27 3.85
N ARG A 271 -15.99 23.37 3.86
CA ARG A 271 -15.96 22.16 3.05
C ARG A 271 -16.11 22.49 1.57
N HIS A 272 -15.23 21.97 0.75
CA HIS A 272 -15.28 22.14 -0.69
C HIS A 272 -16.39 21.28 -1.32
N VAL A 273 -17.00 21.82 -2.39
CA VAL A 273 -17.96 21.08 -3.20
C VAL A 273 -17.21 20.10 -4.08
N LYS A 274 -17.68 18.85 -4.11
CA LYS A 274 -17.08 17.82 -4.96
C LYS A 274 -17.27 18.17 -6.43
N PRO A 275 -16.25 17.93 -7.29
CA PRO A 275 -16.38 18.12 -8.72
C PRO A 275 -17.46 17.18 -9.29
N ALA A 276 -18.17 17.66 -10.33
CA ALA A 276 -19.20 16.87 -11.01
C ALA A 276 -18.60 15.70 -11.83
N SER A 277 -17.40 15.89 -12.37
CA SER A 277 -16.63 14.91 -13.14
C SER A 277 -15.15 14.97 -12.76
N LEU A 278 -14.41 13.92 -13.08
CA LEU A 278 -12.96 13.87 -12.93
C LEU A 278 -12.33 14.09 -14.30
N GLU A 279 -11.80 15.29 -14.52
CA GLU A 279 -11.15 15.68 -15.77
C GLU A 279 -9.63 15.63 -15.61
N PRO A 280 -8.93 14.59 -16.10
CA PRO A 280 -7.48 14.41 -15.89
C PRO A 280 -6.62 15.59 -16.33
N GLU A 281 -7.04 16.34 -17.34
CA GLU A 281 -6.32 17.53 -17.80
C GLU A 281 -6.21 18.64 -16.74
N GLN A 282 -7.08 18.64 -15.74
CA GLN A 282 -6.97 19.56 -14.60
C GLN A 282 -5.69 19.34 -13.78
N LEU A 283 -5.14 18.12 -13.76
CA LEU A 283 -3.84 17.85 -13.12
C LEU A 283 -2.73 18.68 -13.80
N LYS A 284 -2.70 18.67 -15.14
CA LYS A 284 -1.71 19.46 -15.90
C LYS A 284 -1.94 20.96 -15.77
N ALA A 285 -3.19 21.38 -15.87
CA ALA A 285 -3.55 22.81 -15.75
C ALA A 285 -3.13 23.36 -14.37
N LEU A 286 -3.38 22.62 -13.28
CA LEU A 286 -2.91 22.99 -11.95
C LEU A 286 -1.37 23.00 -11.85
N TRP A 287 -0.71 22.00 -12.41
CA TRP A 287 0.75 21.91 -12.40
C TRP A 287 1.39 23.12 -13.09
N ARG A 288 0.87 23.51 -14.26
CA ARG A 288 1.35 24.67 -15.03
C ARG A 288 0.98 26.01 -14.40
N GLY A 289 0.05 26.03 -13.43
CA GLY A 289 -0.47 27.25 -12.82
C GLY A 289 -1.46 27.99 -13.72
N GLU A 290 -2.12 27.27 -14.61
CA GLU A 290 -3.17 27.78 -15.51
C GLU A 290 -4.53 27.93 -14.78
N VAL A 291 -4.70 27.21 -13.67
CA VAL A 291 -5.88 27.25 -12.79
C VAL A 291 -5.45 27.39 -11.35
N GLU A 292 -6.25 28.14 -10.60
CA GLU A 292 -6.15 28.25 -9.14
C GLU A 292 -7.36 27.56 -8.53
N ASP A 293 -7.11 26.53 -7.72
CA ASP A 293 -8.15 25.83 -6.97
C ASP A 293 -7.60 25.50 -5.58
N SER A 294 -8.30 25.93 -4.56
CA SER A 294 -7.83 25.83 -3.17
C SER A 294 -7.81 24.38 -2.68
N TYR A 295 -8.79 23.55 -3.07
CA TYR A 295 -8.84 22.16 -2.61
C TYR A 295 -7.59 21.36 -3.04
N PRO A 296 -7.26 21.26 -4.35
CA PRO A 296 -6.08 20.51 -4.77
C PRO A 296 -4.77 21.10 -4.24
N GLN A 297 -4.63 22.42 -4.13
CA GLN A 297 -3.42 23.02 -3.57
C GLN A 297 -3.24 22.65 -2.11
N LEU A 298 -4.27 22.77 -1.28
CA LEU A 298 -4.22 22.35 0.12
C LEU A 298 -3.96 20.83 0.26
N ALA A 299 -4.63 20.02 -0.57
CA ALA A 299 -4.46 18.56 -0.54
C ALA A 299 -3.03 18.13 -0.89
N LEU A 300 -2.45 18.68 -1.98
CA LEU A 300 -1.10 18.33 -2.40
C LEU A 300 -0.02 18.85 -1.42
N ILE A 301 -0.16 20.07 -0.89
CA ILE A 301 0.78 20.64 0.09
C ILE A 301 0.76 19.80 1.37
N ALA A 302 -0.42 19.47 1.89
CA ALA A 302 -0.54 18.62 3.06
C ALA A 302 0.00 17.21 2.81
N THR A 303 -0.17 16.67 1.60
CA THR A 303 0.36 15.34 1.25
C THR A 303 1.89 15.36 1.10
N MET A 304 2.48 16.43 0.58
CA MET A 304 3.93 16.63 0.62
C MET A 304 4.44 16.78 2.06
N ALA A 305 3.75 17.57 2.87
CA ALA A 305 4.10 17.73 4.29
C ALA A 305 4.03 16.39 5.04
N LEU A 306 3.06 15.53 4.73
CA LEU A 306 2.98 14.17 5.27
C LEU A 306 4.25 13.35 4.93
N ALA A 307 4.69 13.36 3.69
CA ALA A 307 5.90 12.67 3.26
C ALA A 307 7.15 13.22 3.95
N LEU A 308 7.29 14.55 4.01
CA LEU A 308 8.40 15.22 4.70
C LEU A 308 8.39 14.94 6.21
N ARG A 309 7.20 14.86 6.84
CA ARG A 309 7.04 14.43 8.24
C ARG A 309 7.56 13.02 8.45
N GLY A 310 7.29 12.11 7.52
CA GLY A 310 7.82 10.74 7.52
C GLY A 310 9.34 10.68 7.40
N LEU A 311 9.94 11.64 6.72
CA LEU A 311 11.39 11.78 6.58
C LEU A 311 12.05 12.44 7.81
N GLY A 312 11.26 12.80 8.83
CA GLY A 312 11.76 13.32 10.11
C GLY A 312 11.66 14.83 10.30
N HIS A 313 11.06 15.58 9.35
CA HIS A 313 10.85 17.01 9.55
C HIS A 313 9.73 17.25 10.58
N PRO A 314 9.87 18.21 11.49
CA PRO A 314 8.78 18.69 12.31
C PRO A 314 7.61 19.19 11.44
N ARG A 315 6.38 19.09 11.94
CA ARG A 315 5.16 19.40 11.19
C ARG A 315 5.21 20.77 10.53
N GLU A 316 5.49 21.81 11.29
CA GLU A 316 5.53 23.19 10.81
C GLU A 316 6.55 23.35 9.67
N GLN A 317 7.76 22.82 9.88
CA GLN A 317 8.82 22.83 8.86
C GLN A 317 8.40 22.02 7.61
N ALA A 318 7.72 20.89 7.79
CA ALA A 318 7.25 20.07 6.67
C ALA A 318 6.24 20.82 5.79
N PHE A 319 5.33 21.59 6.37
CA PHE A 319 4.40 22.46 5.65
C PHE A 319 5.10 23.62 4.95
N GLU A 320 6.05 24.28 5.61
CA GLU A 320 6.85 25.37 5.02
C GLU A 320 7.64 24.88 3.82
N LEU A 321 8.33 23.74 3.93
CA LEU A 321 9.07 23.14 2.84
C LEU A 321 8.14 22.70 1.69
N ALA A 322 7.00 22.10 2.01
CA ALA A 322 6.01 21.69 1.00
C ALA A 322 5.51 22.90 0.19
N GLN A 323 5.22 24.02 0.86
CA GLN A 323 4.82 25.25 0.19
C GLN A 323 5.95 25.80 -0.69
N GLN A 324 7.18 25.88 -0.16
CA GLN A 324 8.35 26.35 -0.92
C GLN A 324 8.59 25.49 -2.17
N TYR A 325 8.50 24.16 -2.04
CA TYR A 325 8.66 23.23 -3.17
C TYR A 325 7.60 23.43 -4.23
N TRP A 326 6.33 23.62 -3.82
CA TRP A 326 5.24 23.89 -4.73
C TRP A 326 5.43 25.20 -5.50
N ASP A 327 5.84 26.26 -4.81
CA ASP A 327 6.01 27.59 -5.40
C ASP A 327 7.19 27.63 -6.38
N ALA A 328 8.28 26.89 -6.07
CA ALA A 328 9.50 26.83 -6.86
C ALA A 328 9.50 25.75 -7.94
N ARG A 329 8.41 24.95 -8.08
CA ARG A 329 8.38 23.82 -9.01
C ARG A 329 8.63 24.20 -10.45
N ASP A 330 9.33 23.36 -11.19
CA ASP A 330 9.35 23.43 -12.65
C ASP A 330 7.96 23.05 -13.18
N LYS A 331 7.32 24.00 -13.84
CA LYS A 331 5.96 23.89 -14.38
C LYS A 331 5.89 23.16 -15.72
N SER A 332 7.03 22.71 -16.27
CA SER A 332 7.06 21.94 -17.51
C SER A 332 6.46 20.54 -17.31
N ILE A 333 5.52 20.19 -18.18
CA ILE A 333 4.93 18.83 -18.30
C ILE A 333 4.69 18.54 -19.78
#